data_252ab668bacbfed1f7c8393bb19ad780
#
_entry.id   252ab668bacbfed1f7c8393bb19ad780
#
_cell.length_a   1.000
_cell.length_b   1.000
_cell.length_c   1.000
_cell.angle_alpha   90.00
_cell.angle_beta   90.00
_cell.angle_gamma   90.00
#
_symmetry.space_group_name_H-M   'P 1'
#
loop_
_entity.id
_entity.type
_entity.pdbx_description
1 polymer ?
#
loop_
_entity_poly.entity_id
_entity_poly.type
_entity_poly.pdbx_seq_one_letter_code
_entity_poly.pdbx_strand_id
1 'polypeptide(L)'
;MERNLKDKLLEKSRYAEETKEEMWGRIEAMLDSEPAAPTRTGTRARTTRKQTKRSDRTMRKLKITMGVAVAVMAFGVFLAMPAGTAFMNEVKEWFAPEKKVEVEVEGQKEETDQKLHQNEESKYVIYYDQERYKLVQEEGKDVITTKEPLPEQYPEVSMTIEQYKNEKPEELIERLSGGLSGKYGDVREVERVTEPVQGYMVRALAGKEWNSEVVVIYVVDNRKQGSFAITEKYFLEAAEGHGARFHQMLKEFKVLEE
;
A
#
# COMPACT_ATOMS: atom_id res chain seq x y z
N MET A 1 30.77 0.80 -34.93
CA MET A 1 30.02 1.56 -33.90
C MET A 1 29.72 0.76 -32.64
N GLU A 2 29.53 -0.56 -32.71
CA GLU A 2 29.19 -1.43 -31.53
C GLU A 2 30.29 -1.56 -30.45
N ARG A 3 31.58 -1.49 -30.80
CA ARG A 3 32.67 -1.58 -29.80
C ARG A 3 32.65 -0.43 -28.77
N ASN A 4 32.22 0.75 -29.18
CA ASN A 4 32.24 1.94 -28.32
C ASN A 4 31.10 1.93 -27.26
N LEU A 5 30.02 1.19 -27.50
CA LEU A 5 28.90 1.07 -26.56
C LEU A 5 29.21 0.05 -25.44
N LYS A 6 29.87 -1.06 -25.83
CA LYS A 6 30.26 -2.12 -24.90
C LYS A 6 31.32 -1.63 -23.89
N ASP A 7 32.27 -0.83 -24.35
CA ASP A 7 33.30 -0.24 -23.48
C ASP A 7 32.72 0.77 -22.50
N LYS A 8 31.73 1.60 -22.92
CA LYS A 8 31.02 2.53 -22.05
C LYS A 8 30.14 1.83 -21.01
N LEU A 9 29.53 0.69 -21.36
CA LEU A 9 28.73 -0.11 -20.42
C LEU A 9 29.61 -0.80 -19.39
N LEU A 10 30.79 -1.29 -19.78
CA LEU A 10 31.77 -1.88 -18.87
C LEU A 10 32.39 -0.84 -17.92
N GLU A 11 32.59 0.39 -18.39
CA GLU A 11 33.08 1.49 -17.56
C GLU A 11 32.04 1.91 -16.50
N LYS A 12 30.77 1.94 -16.89
CA LYS A 12 29.64 2.22 -15.96
C LYS A 12 29.43 1.09 -14.93
N SER A 13 29.66 -0.17 -15.29
CA SER A 13 29.54 -1.30 -14.35
C SER A 13 30.67 -1.32 -13.32
N ARG A 14 31.91 -0.93 -13.72
CA ARG A 14 33.03 -0.76 -12.79
C ARG A 14 32.78 0.33 -11.75
N TYR A 15 32.17 1.46 -12.18
CA TYR A 15 31.82 2.54 -11.26
C TYR A 15 30.78 2.12 -10.21
N ALA A 16 29.86 1.22 -10.57
CA ALA A 16 28.87 0.70 -9.64
C ALA A 16 29.44 -0.29 -8.62
N GLU A 17 30.47 -1.05 -8.97
CA GLU A 17 31.15 -1.97 -8.03
C GLU A 17 32.05 -1.21 -7.03
N GLU A 18 32.79 -0.20 -7.49
CA GLU A 18 33.61 0.64 -6.63
C GLU A 18 32.76 1.40 -5.57
N THR A 19 31.62 1.94 -5.97
CA THR A 19 30.66 2.61 -5.09
C THR A 19 30.02 1.64 -4.08
N LYS A 20 29.82 0.39 -4.49
CA LYS A 20 29.25 -0.66 -3.64
C LYS A 20 30.23 -1.09 -2.55
N GLU A 21 31.51 -1.24 -2.86
CA GLU A 21 32.55 -1.57 -1.87
C GLU A 21 32.79 -0.43 -0.88
N GLU A 22 32.76 0.83 -1.34
CA GLU A 22 32.84 1.99 -0.43
C GLU A 22 31.63 2.08 0.52
N MET A 23 30.42 1.77 0.04
CA MET A 23 29.23 1.73 0.89
C MET A 23 29.29 0.59 1.91
N TRP A 24 29.76 -0.59 1.51
CA TRP A 24 29.94 -1.71 2.44
C TRP A 24 30.97 -1.41 3.50
N GLY A 25 32.11 -0.79 3.15
CA GLY A 25 33.11 -0.36 4.11
C GLY A 25 32.60 0.67 5.14
N ARG A 26 31.69 1.56 4.74
CA ARG A 26 31.04 2.50 5.67
C ARG A 26 30.05 1.82 6.61
N ILE A 27 29.31 0.83 6.13
CA ILE A 27 28.37 0.05 6.95
C ILE A 27 29.15 -0.79 7.98
N GLU A 28 30.23 -1.43 7.57
CA GLU A 28 31.09 -2.24 8.45
C GLU A 28 31.75 -1.38 9.53
N ALA A 29 32.26 -0.19 9.17
CA ALA A 29 32.80 0.76 10.13
C ALA A 29 31.76 1.32 11.13
N MET A 30 30.48 1.41 10.73
CA MET A 30 29.38 1.78 11.65
C MET A 30 28.98 0.64 12.57
N LEU A 31 29.06 -0.61 12.12
CA LEU A 31 28.76 -1.80 12.94
C LEU A 31 29.87 -2.08 13.97
N ASP A 32 31.13 -1.82 13.62
CA ASP A 32 32.29 -1.96 14.53
C ASP A 32 32.41 -0.81 15.54
N SER A 33 31.68 0.28 15.35
CA SER A 33 31.62 1.40 16.31
C SER A 33 30.52 1.20 17.37
N GLU A 34 30.53 0.08 18.07
CA GLU A 34 29.77 -0.09 19.30
C GLU A 34 30.26 0.90 20.38
N PRO A 35 29.40 1.71 20.99
CA PRO A 35 29.83 2.62 22.05
C PRO A 35 30.29 1.81 23.26
N ALA A 36 31.61 1.81 23.48
CA ALA A 36 32.25 1.20 24.65
C ALA A 36 31.59 1.69 25.93
N ALA A 37 31.09 0.77 26.73
CA ALA A 37 30.61 1.02 28.07
C ALA A 37 31.71 1.67 28.93
N PRO A 38 31.43 2.66 29.78
CA PRO A 38 32.45 3.37 30.55
C PRO A 38 33.03 2.45 31.62
N THR A 39 34.31 2.12 31.43
CA THR A 39 35.12 1.38 32.42
C THR A 39 35.39 2.29 33.62
N ARG A 40 34.79 1.95 34.75
CA ARG A 40 35.08 2.58 36.04
C ARG A 40 36.42 2.08 36.55
N THR A 41 37.50 2.87 36.42
CA THR A 41 38.72 2.74 37.20
C THR A 41 38.50 3.38 38.57
N GLY A 42 38.56 2.54 39.58
CA GLY A 42 38.45 2.98 40.96
C GLY A 42 39.70 3.62 41.48
N THR A 43 39.55 4.75 42.17
CA THR A 43 40.56 5.22 43.13
C THR A 43 39.89 5.39 44.48
N ARG A 44 40.45 4.68 45.42
CA ARG A 44 40.01 4.46 46.81
C ARG A 44 40.34 5.70 47.64
N ALA A 45 39.30 6.40 48.13
CA ALA A 45 39.46 7.29 49.27
C ALA A 45 38.36 6.93 50.31
N ARG A 46 38.87 6.50 51.43
CA ARG A 46 38.16 6.05 52.61
C ARG A 46 37.75 7.27 53.43
N THR A 47 36.46 7.57 53.51
CA THR A 47 35.92 8.43 54.60
C THR A 47 34.59 7.87 55.06
N THR A 48 34.60 7.45 56.32
CA THR A 48 33.48 7.02 57.13
C THR A 48 32.49 8.16 57.37
N ARG A 49 31.20 7.96 56.93
CA ARG A 49 30.10 8.72 57.59
C ARG A 49 28.78 7.96 57.52
N LYS A 50 28.20 7.88 58.67
CA LYS A 50 26.98 7.23 59.13
C LYS A 50 25.84 7.16 58.18
N GLN A 51 25.19 5.98 58.16
CA GLN A 51 23.89 5.64 57.61
C GLN A 51 22.79 6.58 58.12
N THR A 52 22.01 7.13 57.18
CA THR A 52 20.61 7.42 57.41
C THR A 52 19.79 6.71 56.37
N LYS A 53 19.31 5.51 56.72
CA LYS A 53 18.29 4.79 56.00
C LYS A 53 16.95 5.50 56.20
N ARG A 54 16.56 6.41 55.29
CA ARG A 54 15.16 6.85 55.15
C ARG A 54 15.07 7.71 53.88
N SER A 55 14.71 7.12 52.73
CA SER A 55 14.07 7.85 51.62
C SER A 55 13.66 7.00 50.43
N ASP A 56 14.05 5.71 50.29
CA ASP A 56 13.77 4.96 49.06
C ASP A 56 12.31 4.48 48.88
N ARG A 57 11.53 4.51 49.98
CA ARG A 57 10.14 4.03 49.94
C ARG A 57 9.15 5.09 49.41
N THR A 58 9.43 6.35 49.59
CA THR A 58 8.58 7.46 49.11
C THR A 58 8.78 7.77 47.64
N MET A 59 10.02 7.66 47.14
CA MET A 59 10.31 7.89 45.70
C MET A 59 9.79 6.79 44.82
N ARG A 60 9.73 5.54 45.29
CA ARG A 60 9.16 4.42 44.56
C ARG A 60 7.65 4.51 44.40
N LYS A 61 6.97 4.98 45.45
CA LYS A 61 5.52 5.25 45.43
C LYS A 61 5.16 6.46 44.54
N LEU A 62 6.00 7.49 44.52
CA LEU A 62 5.78 8.67 43.65
C LEU A 62 5.97 8.33 42.16
N LYS A 63 6.93 7.46 41.80
CA LYS A 63 7.13 7.01 40.42
C LYS A 63 5.99 6.14 39.94
N ILE A 64 5.40 5.30 40.78
CA ILE A 64 4.26 4.44 40.45
C ILE A 64 2.99 5.27 40.27
N THR A 65 2.75 6.27 41.16
CA THR A 65 1.58 7.15 41.05
C THR A 65 1.64 8.09 39.84
N MET A 66 2.83 8.55 39.46
CA MET A 66 3.02 9.36 38.26
C MET A 66 2.84 8.54 36.95
N GLY A 67 3.28 7.30 36.95
CA GLY A 67 3.06 6.37 35.81
C GLY A 67 1.58 6.04 35.61
N VAL A 68 0.83 5.82 36.69
CA VAL A 68 -0.63 5.55 36.63
C VAL A 68 -1.40 6.79 36.20
N ALA A 69 -1.03 7.99 36.65
CA ALA A 69 -1.68 9.22 36.24
C ALA A 69 -1.49 9.53 34.74
N VAL A 70 -0.29 9.26 34.18
CA VAL A 70 -0.02 9.41 32.76
C VAL A 70 -0.81 8.37 31.95
N ALA A 71 -0.90 7.15 32.42
CA ALA A 71 -1.66 6.08 31.74
C ALA A 71 -3.17 6.39 31.74
N VAL A 72 -3.71 6.91 32.83
CA VAL A 72 -5.14 7.31 32.95
C VAL A 72 -5.44 8.51 32.05
N MET A 73 -4.53 9.50 31.96
CA MET A 73 -4.71 10.62 31.03
C MET A 73 -4.62 10.18 29.57
N ALA A 74 -3.68 9.31 29.21
CA ALA A 74 -3.56 8.76 27.86
C ALA A 74 -4.81 7.94 27.46
N PHE A 75 -5.35 7.15 28.39
CA PHE A 75 -6.58 6.40 28.19
C PHE A 75 -7.82 7.29 28.12
N GLY A 76 -7.88 8.35 28.89
CA GLY A 76 -8.96 9.34 28.84
C GLY A 76 -8.99 10.15 27.54
N VAL A 77 -7.83 10.50 26.99
CA VAL A 77 -7.71 11.15 25.67
C VAL A 77 -8.11 10.18 24.56
N PHE A 78 -7.72 8.91 24.65
CA PHE A 78 -8.11 7.87 23.69
C PHE A 78 -9.65 7.66 23.64
N LEU A 79 -10.32 7.65 24.78
CA LEU A 79 -11.78 7.52 24.86
C LEU A 79 -12.53 8.81 24.43
N ALA A 80 -11.87 9.96 24.44
CA ALA A 80 -12.45 11.23 24.01
C ALA A 80 -12.31 11.51 22.50
N MET A 81 -11.48 10.73 21.78
CA MET A 81 -11.36 10.86 20.33
C MET A 81 -12.54 10.15 19.65
N PRO A 82 -13.26 10.83 18.75
CA PRO A 82 -14.21 10.14 17.87
C PRO A 82 -13.48 9.03 17.10
N ALA A 83 -14.06 7.85 17.02
CA ALA A 83 -13.43 6.67 16.41
C ALA A 83 -12.88 6.95 14.99
N GLY A 84 -13.53 7.83 14.23
CA GLY A 84 -13.07 8.23 12.89
C GLY A 84 -11.75 9.01 12.89
N THR A 85 -11.49 9.87 13.85
CA THR A 85 -10.24 10.65 13.91
C THR A 85 -9.03 9.80 14.33
N ALA A 86 -9.24 8.79 15.18
CA ALA A 86 -8.18 7.83 15.53
C ALA A 86 -7.77 7.00 14.33
N PHE A 87 -8.72 6.48 13.59
CA PHE A 87 -8.49 5.73 12.35
C PHE A 87 -7.77 6.58 11.27
N MET A 88 -8.18 7.83 11.07
CA MET A 88 -7.53 8.75 10.13
C MET A 88 -6.07 9.03 10.49
N ASN A 89 -5.75 9.14 11.77
CA ASN A 89 -4.38 9.37 12.20
C ASN A 89 -3.51 8.12 12.03
N GLU A 90 -4.03 6.93 12.29
CA GLU A 90 -3.34 5.67 12.09
C GLU A 90 -3.00 5.42 10.61
N VAL A 91 -3.95 5.67 9.72
CA VAL A 91 -3.68 5.58 8.28
C VAL A 91 -2.63 6.58 7.82
N LYS A 92 -2.65 7.81 8.31
CA LYS A 92 -1.64 8.83 8.00
C LYS A 92 -0.23 8.49 8.53
N GLU A 93 -0.13 7.73 9.61
CA GLU A 93 1.17 7.25 10.10
C GLU A 93 1.74 6.13 9.22
N TRP A 94 0.90 5.29 8.63
CA TRP A 94 1.32 4.13 7.86
C TRP A 94 1.40 4.38 6.34
N PHE A 95 0.67 5.38 5.85
CA PHE A 95 0.56 5.67 4.43
C PHE A 95 0.87 7.15 4.16
N ALA A 96 1.85 7.41 3.31
CA ALA A 96 2.09 8.75 2.82
C ALA A 96 0.88 9.23 1.99
N PRO A 97 0.45 10.51 2.11
CA PRO A 97 -0.69 11.03 1.36
C PRO A 97 -0.46 11.02 -0.16
N GLU A 98 0.79 11.13 -0.58
CA GLU A 98 1.23 11.05 -1.96
C GLU A 98 2.55 10.30 -2.03
N LYS A 99 2.76 9.55 -3.11
CA LYS A 99 4.02 8.86 -3.39
C LYS A 99 4.31 8.79 -4.87
N LYS A 100 5.59 8.74 -5.22
CA LYS A 100 6.04 8.46 -6.58
C LYS A 100 6.15 6.96 -6.78
N VAL A 101 5.55 6.47 -7.84
CA VAL A 101 5.58 5.05 -8.22
C VAL A 101 6.05 4.94 -9.65
N GLU A 102 6.98 4.01 -9.87
CA GLU A 102 7.42 3.64 -11.22
C GLU A 102 6.45 2.59 -11.77
N VAL A 103 5.84 2.89 -12.90
CA VAL A 103 4.94 1.99 -13.63
C VAL A 103 5.59 1.63 -14.94
N GLU A 104 5.64 0.36 -15.27
CA GLU A 104 6.10 -0.09 -16.58
C GLU A 104 4.91 -0.18 -17.54
N VAL A 105 4.94 0.62 -18.60
CA VAL A 105 3.92 0.69 -19.63
C VAL A 105 4.60 0.55 -20.99
N GLU A 106 4.17 -0.42 -21.78
CA GLU A 106 4.75 -0.68 -23.13
C GLU A 106 6.28 -0.85 -23.10
N GLY A 107 6.82 -1.45 -22.03
CA GLY A 107 8.26 -1.63 -21.85
C GLY A 107 9.03 -0.35 -21.49
N GLN A 108 8.35 0.74 -21.22
CA GLN A 108 8.93 1.99 -20.73
C GLN A 108 8.55 2.22 -19.27
N LYS A 109 9.50 2.73 -18.49
CA LYS A 109 9.28 3.09 -17.11
C LYS A 109 8.81 4.55 -17.02
N GLU A 110 7.63 4.75 -16.46
CA GLU A 110 7.07 6.05 -16.17
C GLU A 110 7.02 6.27 -14.66
N GLU A 111 7.49 7.41 -14.19
CA GLU A 111 7.28 7.84 -12.80
C GLU A 111 5.94 8.56 -12.72
N THR A 112 5.05 8.15 -11.82
CA THR A 112 3.73 8.73 -11.63
C THR A 112 3.56 9.21 -10.19
N ASP A 113 2.94 10.39 -10.02
CA ASP A 113 2.54 10.91 -8.72
C ASP A 113 1.20 10.29 -8.32
N GLN A 114 1.24 9.39 -7.35
CA GLN A 114 0.05 8.70 -6.86
C GLN A 114 -0.46 9.31 -5.57
N LYS A 115 -1.76 9.50 -5.51
CA LYS A 115 -2.49 10.04 -4.36
C LYS A 115 -3.19 8.92 -3.61
N LEU A 116 -3.09 8.95 -2.28
CA LEU A 116 -3.81 8.04 -1.41
C LEU A 116 -5.29 8.39 -1.40
N HIS A 117 -6.13 7.40 -1.69
CA HIS A 117 -7.56 7.40 -1.39
C HIS A 117 -7.83 6.45 -0.23
N GLN A 118 -8.61 6.91 0.74
CA GLN A 118 -9.06 6.15 1.88
C GLN A 118 -10.58 6.16 1.92
N ASN A 119 -11.19 4.97 1.93
CA ASN A 119 -12.61 4.81 2.17
C ASN A 119 -12.84 4.41 3.62
N GLU A 120 -13.38 5.35 4.43
CA GLU A 120 -13.58 5.14 5.86
C GLU A 120 -14.74 4.19 6.16
N GLU A 121 -15.77 4.16 5.32
CA GLU A 121 -16.92 3.29 5.49
C GLU A 121 -16.57 1.84 5.18
N SER A 122 -15.92 1.62 4.03
CA SER A 122 -15.56 0.29 3.55
C SER A 122 -14.22 -0.23 4.08
N LYS A 123 -13.44 0.62 4.78
CA LYS A 123 -12.18 0.26 5.42
C LYS A 123 -11.13 -0.26 4.45
N TYR A 124 -10.83 0.49 3.40
CA TYR A 124 -9.72 0.20 2.52
C TYR A 124 -8.97 1.47 2.12
N VAL A 125 -7.76 1.28 1.61
CA VAL A 125 -6.96 2.33 0.95
C VAL A 125 -6.49 1.84 -0.40
N ILE A 126 -6.31 2.78 -1.32
CA ILE A 126 -5.69 2.56 -2.63
C ILE A 126 -4.93 3.83 -3.05
N TYR A 127 -3.82 3.65 -3.74
CA TYR A 127 -3.15 4.76 -4.42
C TYR A 127 -3.58 4.80 -5.89
N TYR A 128 -3.85 5.99 -6.41
CA TYR A 128 -4.19 6.19 -7.81
C TYR A 128 -3.42 7.35 -8.43
N ASP A 129 -3.12 7.23 -9.71
CA ASP A 129 -2.44 8.26 -10.50
C ASP A 129 -3.38 9.46 -10.70
N GLN A 130 -3.16 10.53 -9.92
CA GLN A 130 -4.01 11.73 -9.93
C GLN A 130 -3.81 12.62 -11.17
N GLU A 131 -2.78 12.38 -11.97
CA GLU A 131 -2.55 13.14 -13.20
C GLU A 131 -3.47 12.65 -14.30
N ARG A 132 -3.64 11.32 -14.42
CA ARG A 132 -4.39 10.66 -15.48
C ARG A 132 -5.83 10.34 -15.10
N TYR A 133 -6.09 10.12 -13.83
CA TYR A 133 -7.39 9.66 -13.34
C TYR A 133 -7.95 10.59 -12.28
N LYS A 134 -9.27 10.53 -12.15
CA LYS A 134 -10.04 11.13 -11.06
C LYS A 134 -10.79 10.04 -10.33
N LEU A 135 -11.02 10.25 -9.05
CA LEU A 135 -11.84 9.39 -8.22
C LEU A 135 -13.19 10.06 -8.00
N VAL A 136 -14.27 9.32 -8.25
CA VAL A 136 -15.65 9.72 -8.02
C VAL A 136 -16.25 8.76 -7.02
N GLN A 137 -16.78 9.30 -5.93
CA GLN A 137 -17.50 8.51 -4.93
C GLN A 137 -18.99 8.49 -5.29
N GLU A 138 -19.53 7.31 -5.49
CA GLU A 138 -20.93 7.05 -5.73
C GLU A 138 -21.52 6.28 -4.55
N GLU A 139 -22.85 6.18 -4.46
CA GLU A 139 -23.48 5.42 -3.40
C GLU A 139 -23.04 3.94 -3.43
N GLY A 140 -22.32 3.54 -2.39
CA GLY A 140 -21.83 2.16 -2.20
C GLY A 140 -20.59 1.76 -3.00
N LYS A 141 -20.00 2.64 -3.81
CA LYS A 141 -18.81 2.34 -4.61
C LYS A 141 -17.94 3.55 -4.91
N ASP A 142 -16.67 3.31 -5.12
CA ASP A 142 -15.71 4.29 -5.61
C ASP A 142 -15.33 3.97 -7.05
N VAL A 143 -15.27 4.99 -7.92
CA VAL A 143 -14.94 4.86 -9.34
C VAL A 143 -13.72 5.69 -9.67
N ILE A 144 -12.65 5.05 -10.09
CA ILE A 144 -11.45 5.69 -10.66
C ILE A 144 -11.59 5.66 -12.18
N THR A 145 -11.69 6.81 -12.82
CA THR A 145 -11.89 6.95 -14.27
C THR A 145 -10.98 8.01 -14.84
N THR A 146 -10.85 8.07 -16.15
CA THR A 146 -9.99 9.05 -16.83
C THR A 146 -10.37 10.48 -16.45
N LYS A 147 -9.37 11.31 -16.18
CA LYS A 147 -9.55 12.73 -15.79
C LYS A 147 -10.16 13.53 -16.94
N GLU A 148 -9.60 13.34 -18.11
CA GLU A 148 -10.13 13.89 -19.35
C GLU A 148 -11.05 12.86 -20.02
N PRO A 149 -12.20 13.29 -20.56
CA PRO A 149 -13.10 12.38 -21.25
C PRO A 149 -12.42 11.84 -22.51
N LEU A 150 -12.56 10.54 -22.74
CA LEU A 150 -12.12 9.95 -23.99
C LEU A 150 -13.07 10.33 -25.13
N PRO A 151 -12.59 10.41 -26.39
CA PRO A 151 -13.46 10.58 -27.56
C PRO A 151 -14.54 9.49 -27.61
N GLU A 152 -15.74 9.82 -28.12
CA GLU A 152 -16.93 8.93 -28.11
C GLU A 152 -16.72 7.54 -28.74
N GLN A 153 -15.73 7.40 -29.61
CA GLN A 153 -15.39 6.13 -30.27
C GLN A 153 -14.69 5.12 -29.35
N TYR A 154 -14.19 5.57 -28.20
CA TYR A 154 -13.52 4.69 -27.24
C TYR A 154 -14.48 4.25 -26.14
N PRO A 155 -14.46 2.96 -25.77
CA PRO A 155 -15.18 2.49 -24.60
C PRO A 155 -14.73 3.17 -23.32
N GLU A 156 -15.56 3.10 -22.30
CA GLU A 156 -15.26 3.60 -20.97
C GLU A 156 -13.99 2.95 -20.39
N VAL A 157 -13.17 3.77 -19.73
CA VAL A 157 -12.03 3.31 -18.95
C VAL A 157 -12.28 3.64 -17.49
N SER A 158 -12.43 2.61 -16.66
CA SER A 158 -12.71 2.78 -15.23
C SER A 158 -12.22 1.59 -14.40
N MET A 159 -11.93 1.86 -13.12
CA MET A 159 -11.80 0.87 -12.06
C MET A 159 -12.85 1.20 -11.00
N THR A 160 -13.77 0.27 -10.76
CA THR A 160 -14.84 0.42 -9.75
C THR A 160 -14.53 -0.49 -8.58
N ILE A 161 -14.61 0.04 -7.35
CA ILE A 161 -14.40 -0.70 -6.09
C ILE A 161 -15.73 -0.67 -5.34
N GLU A 162 -16.31 -1.84 -5.11
CA GLU A 162 -17.60 -2.03 -4.43
C GLU A 162 -17.48 -3.08 -3.32
N GLN A 163 -18.08 -2.82 -2.15
CA GLN A 163 -18.05 -3.76 -1.03
C GLN A 163 -19.39 -4.53 -0.93
N TYR A 164 -19.27 -5.85 -0.84
CA TYR A 164 -20.36 -6.79 -0.56
C TYR A 164 -20.19 -7.33 0.85
N LYS A 165 -20.94 -6.77 1.83
CA LYS A 165 -20.72 -6.99 3.27
C LYS A 165 -20.98 -8.43 3.74
N ASN A 166 -21.83 -9.19 3.06
CA ASN A 166 -22.31 -10.50 3.50
C ASN A 166 -22.17 -11.60 2.43
N GLU A 167 -21.29 -11.43 1.47
CA GLU A 167 -21.07 -12.40 0.39
C GLU A 167 -19.60 -12.76 0.32
N LYS A 168 -19.28 -14.04 0.46
CA LYS A 168 -17.90 -14.54 0.45
C LYS A 168 -17.28 -14.43 -0.94
N PRO A 169 -15.93 -14.36 -1.02
CA PRO A 169 -15.24 -14.21 -2.30
C PRO A 169 -15.60 -15.27 -3.33
N GLU A 170 -15.73 -16.53 -2.92
CA GLU A 170 -16.06 -17.64 -3.81
C GLU A 170 -17.47 -17.50 -4.41
N GLU A 171 -18.45 -17.15 -3.58
CA GLU A 171 -19.85 -16.99 -3.99
C GLU A 171 -20.00 -15.76 -4.90
N LEU A 172 -19.35 -14.67 -4.53
CA LEU A 172 -19.40 -13.42 -5.29
C LEU A 172 -18.78 -13.56 -6.67
N ILE A 173 -17.60 -14.18 -6.80
CA ILE A 173 -16.93 -14.32 -8.11
C ILE A 173 -17.72 -15.23 -9.05
N GLU A 174 -18.32 -16.32 -8.54
CA GLU A 174 -19.18 -17.21 -9.34
C GLU A 174 -20.40 -16.47 -9.88
N ARG A 175 -21.08 -15.70 -9.03
CA ARG A 175 -22.24 -14.90 -9.42
C ARG A 175 -21.88 -13.85 -10.47
N LEU A 176 -20.77 -13.11 -10.28
CA LEU A 176 -20.30 -12.08 -11.21
C LEU A 176 -19.86 -12.68 -12.54
N SER A 177 -19.13 -13.80 -12.51
CA SER A 177 -18.72 -14.54 -13.72
C SER A 177 -19.93 -15.04 -14.52
N GLY A 178 -20.95 -15.57 -13.83
CA GLY A 178 -22.21 -15.98 -14.47
C GLY A 178 -22.90 -14.81 -15.20
N GLY A 179 -22.88 -13.61 -14.60
CA GLY A 179 -23.40 -12.39 -15.21
C GLY A 179 -22.65 -11.93 -16.47
N LEU A 180 -21.33 -12.19 -16.52
CA LEU A 180 -20.52 -11.87 -17.71
C LEU A 180 -20.82 -12.78 -18.90
N SER A 181 -21.09 -14.05 -18.66
CA SER A 181 -21.33 -15.06 -19.72
C SER A 181 -22.53 -14.73 -20.61
N GLY A 182 -23.48 -13.95 -20.12
CA GLY A 182 -24.63 -13.47 -20.93
C GLY A 182 -24.33 -12.22 -21.77
N LYS A 183 -23.24 -11.53 -21.50
CA LYS A 183 -22.91 -10.22 -22.11
C LYS A 183 -21.67 -10.28 -23.02
N TYR A 184 -20.69 -11.10 -22.68
CA TYR A 184 -19.39 -11.18 -23.37
C TYR A 184 -19.25 -12.50 -24.13
N GLY A 185 -18.68 -12.42 -25.34
CA GLY A 185 -18.48 -13.60 -26.20
C GLY A 185 -17.34 -14.51 -25.76
N ASP A 186 -16.39 -13.98 -25.00
CA ASP A 186 -15.24 -14.71 -24.46
C ASP A 186 -15.11 -14.39 -22.96
N VAL A 187 -15.47 -15.35 -22.10
CA VAL A 187 -15.32 -15.27 -20.67
C VAL A 187 -14.38 -16.38 -20.20
N ARG A 188 -13.27 -16.00 -19.61
CA ARG A 188 -12.28 -16.96 -19.08
C ARG A 188 -12.80 -17.62 -17.80
N GLU A 189 -12.23 -18.77 -17.48
CA GLU A 189 -12.48 -19.43 -16.20
C GLU A 189 -12.03 -18.55 -15.05
N VAL A 190 -12.71 -18.72 -13.91
CA VAL A 190 -12.30 -18.06 -12.66
C VAL A 190 -10.97 -18.62 -12.19
N GLU A 191 -10.04 -17.73 -11.93
CA GLU A 191 -8.70 -18.08 -11.44
C GLU A 191 -8.50 -17.57 -10.02
N ARG A 192 -7.79 -18.34 -9.18
CA ARG A 192 -7.28 -17.86 -7.92
C ARG A 192 -5.95 -17.19 -8.16
N VAL A 193 -5.82 -15.93 -7.71
CA VAL A 193 -4.63 -15.09 -7.94
C VAL A 193 -4.02 -14.62 -6.62
N THR A 194 -2.72 -14.34 -6.66
CA THR A 194 -1.97 -13.73 -5.56
C THR A 194 -1.50 -12.33 -5.91
N GLU A 195 -1.48 -12.00 -7.19
CA GLU A 195 -1.13 -10.68 -7.73
C GLU A 195 -2.17 -10.26 -8.78
N PRO A 196 -2.44 -8.97 -8.88
CA PRO A 196 -1.96 -7.82 -8.11
C PRO A 196 -2.52 -7.77 -6.69
N VAL A 197 -3.58 -8.53 -6.41
CA VAL A 197 -4.21 -8.74 -5.08
C VAL A 197 -4.47 -10.21 -4.85
N GLN A 198 -4.47 -10.62 -3.60
CA GLN A 198 -4.82 -12.00 -3.25
C GLN A 198 -6.34 -12.18 -3.29
N GLY A 199 -6.84 -13.08 -4.15
CA GLY A 199 -8.27 -13.33 -4.30
C GLY A 199 -8.62 -14.19 -5.50
N TYR A 200 -9.74 -13.88 -6.12
CA TYR A 200 -10.22 -14.52 -7.35
C TYR A 200 -10.27 -13.49 -8.48
N MET A 201 -10.08 -13.95 -9.70
CA MET A 201 -10.13 -13.11 -10.88
C MET A 201 -10.91 -13.81 -12.00
N VAL A 202 -11.69 -13.03 -12.74
CA VAL A 202 -12.30 -13.43 -14.02
C VAL A 202 -12.09 -12.32 -15.04
N ARG A 203 -11.80 -12.71 -16.28
CA ARG A 203 -11.67 -11.79 -17.41
C ARG A 203 -12.66 -12.12 -18.49
N ALA A 204 -13.28 -11.07 -19.04
CA ALA A 204 -14.19 -11.18 -20.18
C ALA A 204 -13.81 -10.21 -21.29
N LEU A 205 -14.10 -10.58 -22.53
CA LEU A 205 -13.80 -9.81 -23.73
C LEU A 205 -15.03 -9.80 -24.65
N ALA A 206 -15.44 -8.61 -25.08
CA ALA A 206 -16.61 -8.43 -25.93
C ALA A 206 -16.36 -8.84 -27.38
N GLY A 207 -15.12 -8.75 -27.86
CA GLY A 207 -14.75 -9.05 -29.24
C GLY A 207 -13.23 -9.03 -29.44
N LYS A 208 -12.80 -8.99 -30.71
CA LYS A 208 -11.40 -9.02 -31.10
C LYS A 208 -10.91 -7.71 -31.75
N GLU A 209 -11.80 -6.75 -31.89
CA GLU A 209 -11.48 -5.46 -32.45
C GLU A 209 -10.70 -4.63 -31.44
N TRP A 210 -9.92 -3.67 -31.90
CA TRP A 210 -9.08 -2.82 -31.06
C TRP A 210 -9.87 -2.10 -29.94
N ASN A 211 -11.12 -1.72 -30.23
CA ASN A 211 -12.04 -1.06 -29.29
C ASN A 211 -12.98 -2.02 -28.55
N SER A 212 -12.76 -3.34 -28.63
CA SER A 212 -13.55 -4.29 -27.87
C SER A 212 -13.39 -4.10 -26.38
N GLU A 213 -14.50 -4.01 -25.64
CA GLU A 213 -14.50 -3.88 -24.18
C GLU A 213 -13.84 -5.09 -23.52
N VAL A 214 -12.92 -4.83 -22.62
CA VAL A 214 -12.31 -5.79 -21.73
C VAL A 214 -12.81 -5.49 -20.32
N VAL A 215 -13.28 -6.52 -19.64
CA VAL A 215 -13.63 -6.45 -18.22
C VAL A 215 -12.79 -7.44 -17.45
N VAL A 216 -12.15 -6.97 -16.37
CA VAL A 216 -11.46 -7.82 -15.40
C VAL A 216 -12.08 -7.56 -14.04
N ILE A 217 -12.52 -8.62 -13.37
CA ILE A 217 -13.09 -8.52 -12.03
C ILE A 217 -12.18 -9.27 -11.07
N TYR A 218 -11.69 -8.57 -10.06
CA TYR A 218 -11.03 -9.16 -8.91
C TYR A 218 -12.00 -9.18 -7.73
N VAL A 219 -12.03 -10.29 -7.00
CA VAL A 219 -12.80 -10.42 -5.76
C VAL A 219 -11.84 -10.74 -4.62
N VAL A 220 -11.82 -9.86 -3.63
CA VAL A 220 -10.89 -9.88 -2.49
C VAL A 220 -11.69 -10.00 -1.21
N ASP A 221 -11.21 -10.79 -0.25
CA ASP A 221 -11.80 -10.91 1.09
C ASP A 221 -11.74 -9.56 1.82
N ASN A 222 -12.85 -9.13 2.43
CA ASN A 222 -12.90 -7.89 3.21
C ASN A 222 -12.43 -8.06 4.65
N ARG A 223 -11.85 -9.23 4.97
CA ARG A 223 -11.37 -9.65 6.31
C ARG A 223 -12.44 -9.66 7.41
N LYS A 224 -13.72 -9.67 7.00
CA LYS A 224 -14.89 -9.83 7.88
C LYS A 224 -15.75 -10.99 7.37
N GLN A 225 -16.93 -10.72 6.87
CA GLN A 225 -17.86 -11.74 6.36
C GLN A 225 -18.27 -11.48 4.89
N GLY A 226 -17.50 -10.67 4.19
CA GLY A 226 -17.84 -10.24 2.86
C GLY A 226 -16.61 -10.06 1.97
N SER A 227 -16.80 -9.34 0.88
CA SER A 227 -15.80 -9.19 -0.17
C SER A 227 -15.79 -7.78 -0.75
N PHE A 228 -14.69 -7.45 -1.43
CA PHE A 228 -14.63 -6.36 -2.40
C PHE A 228 -14.69 -6.94 -3.80
N ALA A 229 -15.54 -6.39 -4.67
CA ALA A 229 -15.43 -6.56 -6.11
C ALA A 229 -14.72 -5.34 -6.70
N ILE A 230 -13.62 -5.57 -7.38
CA ILE A 230 -12.86 -4.53 -8.08
C ILE A 230 -12.97 -4.83 -9.57
N THR A 231 -13.71 -3.99 -10.28
CA THR A 231 -14.01 -4.17 -11.70
C THR A 231 -13.25 -3.17 -12.53
N GLU A 232 -12.32 -3.66 -13.34
CA GLU A 232 -11.61 -2.87 -14.33
C GLU A 232 -12.33 -2.97 -15.67
N LYS A 233 -12.53 -1.85 -16.33
CA LYS A 233 -13.04 -1.74 -17.69
C LYS A 233 -12.08 -0.93 -18.53
N TYR A 234 -11.75 -1.42 -19.71
CA TYR A 234 -10.96 -0.73 -20.70
C TYR A 234 -11.20 -1.38 -22.07
N PHE A 235 -10.63 -0.86 -23.13
CA PHE A 235 -10.70 -1.45 -24.46
C PHE A 235 -9.40 -2.23 -24.80
N LEU A 236 -9.48 -3.13 -25.76
CA LEU A 236 -8.44 -4.11 -26.02
C LEU A 236 -7.06 -3.47 -26.28
N GLU A 237 -7.00 -2.43 -27.13
CA GLU A 237 -5.74 -1.72 -27.42
C GLU A 237 -5.19 -0.95 -26.21
N ALA A 238 -6.05 -0.55 -25.27
CA ALA A 238 -5.64 0.15 -24.05
C ALA A 238 -5.16 -0.79 -22.94
N ALA A 239 -5.14 -2.09 -23.16
CA ALA A 239 -4.76 -3.08 -22.13
C ALA A 239 -3.31 -2.86 -21.65
N GLU A 240 -2.38 -2.55 -22.55
CA GLU A 240 -0.98 -2.29 -22.21
C GLU A 240 -0.80 -0.93 -21.51
N GLY A 241 -1.67 0.05 -21.79
CA GLY A 241 -1.67 1.36 -21.16
C GLY A 241 -2.49 1.39 -19.87
N HIS A 242 -3.81 1.43 -19.99
CA HIS A 242 -4.72 1.56 -18.84
C HIS A 242 -4.74 0.30 -17.97
N GLY A 243 -4.73 -0.89 -18.58
CA GLY A 243 -4.71 -2.16 -17.86
C GLY A 243 -3.45 -2.31 -16.99
N ALA A 244 -2.27 -1.96 -17.52
CA ALA A 244 -1.02 -1.99 -16.76
C ALA A 244 -1.04 -1.00 -15.57
N ARG A 245 -1.58 0.21 -15.77
CA ARG A 245 -1.70 1.21 -14.70
C ARG A 245 -2.70 0.77 -13.62
N PHE A 246 -3.85 0.22 -14.00
CA PHE A 246 -4.82 -0.33 -13.05
C PHE A 246 -4.23 -1.49 -12.26
N HIS A 247 -3.53 -2.40 -12.92
CA HIS A 247 -2.82 -3.49 -12.25
C HIS A 247 -1.81 -2.96 -11.21
N GLN A 248 -1.06 -1.91 -11.53
CA GLN A 248 -0.12 -1.30 -10.58
C GLN A 248 -0.83 -0.60 -9.42
N MET A 249 -1.93 0.13 -9.67
CA MET A 249 -2.73 0.72 -8.61
C MET A 249 -3.32 -0.36 -7.69
N LEU A 250 -3.75 -1.48 -8.27
CA LEU A 250 -4.36 -2.57 -7.51
C LEU A 250 -3.37 -3.30 -6.58
N LYS A 251 -2.06 -3.33 -6.90
CA LYS A 251 -1.01 -3.80 -5.97
C LYS A 251 -0.97 -3.01 -4.65
N GLU A 252 -1.44 -1.77 -4.71
CA GLU A 252 -1.48 -0.87 -3.56
C GLU A 252 -2.83 -0.88 -2.82
N PHE A 253 -3.77 -1.71 -3.26
CA PHE A 253 -5.03 -1.91 -2.57
C PHE A 253 -4.81 -2.65 -1.25
N LYS A 254 -5.27 -2.08 -0.14
CA LYS A 254 -5.16 -2.68 1.19
C LYS A 254 -6.49 -2.59 1.93
N VAL A 255 -6.96 -3.71 2.41
CA VAL A 255 -8.07 -3.78 3.37
C VAL A 255 -7.52 -3.49 4.76
N LEU A 256 -8.14 -2.57 5.47
CA LEU A 256 -7.75 -2.13 6.80
C LEU A 256 -8.50 -2.97 7.85
N GLU A 257 -7.77 -3.42 8.84
CA GLU A 257 -8.33 -4.10 10.03
C GLU A 257 -8.78 -3.03 11.04
N GLU A 258 -9.83 -3.33 11.81
CA GLU A 258 -10.27 -2.49 12.94
C GLU A 258 -9.41 -2.76 14.16
#